data_ab4964381d3a767d757badde5cb0516a
#
_entry.id   ab4964381d3a767d757badde5cb0516a
#
_cell.length_a   1.000
_cell.length_b   1.000
_cell.length_c   1.000
_cell.angle_alpha   90.00
_cell.angle_beta   90.00
_cell.angle_gamma   90.00
#
_symmetry.space_group_name_H-M   'P 1'
#
loop_
_entity.id
_entity.type
_entity.pdbx_description
1 polymer ?
#
loop_
_entity_poly.entity_id
_entity_poly.type
_entity_poly.pdbx_seq_one_letter_code
_entity_poly.pdbx_strand_id
1 'polypeptide(L)'
;MSYLSRILSGRILSRANSNASSNRMSFRLRTKKHKKFLSSHQAKFVTCAKLGQPVWTPRRYDQLSEEGYQKNVIVYRAVTLIARSIAGVSWILYGGKHQLDSHGLLRLLNCPSPNQAGSALLESLVSHYLLSGNAYLEAVYPRRNSDVPVELHALRPDRMRIIPGRRGMPCAYVYRVNESERSIGVDPVTNKSPILHLKNFHPLNDWYGMSPIEAAARAIDQHNAVG
;
A
#
# COMPACT_ATOMS: atom_id res chain seq x y z
N MET A 1 -21.74 -39.33 -29.06
CA MET A 1 -22.60 -40.24 -28.32
C MET A 1 -22.72 -39.62 -26.95
N SER A 2 -23.71 -38.75 -26.73
CA SER A 2 -25.08 -39.03 -26.33
C SER A 2 -25.15 -39.50 -24.89
N TYR A 3 -25.54 -38.62 -23.98
CA TYR A 3 -26.72 -38.87 -23.17
C TYR A 3 -27.24 -37.52 -22.62
N LEU A 4 -28.24 -37.08 -23.29
CA LEU A 4 -29.22 -36.06 -22.95
C LEU A 4 -30.31 -36.66 -22.06
N SER A 5 -30.88 -35.81 -21.22
CA SER A 5 -32.31 -35.69 -20.93
C SER A 5 -32.96 -36.65 -19.93
N ARG A 6 -33.77 -36.02 -19.20
CA ARG A 6 -35.12 -36.38 -18.63
C ARG A 6 -35.17 -36.19 -17.12
N ILE A 7 -36.17 -35.59 -16.48
CA ILE A 7 -37.62 -35.35 -16.71
C ILE A 7 -38.04 -34.43 -15.58
N LEU A 8 -38.66 -33.36 -15.77
CA LEU A 8 -40.06 -32.96 -15.80
C LEU A 8 -41.01 -33.58 -14.74
N SER A 9 -41.61 -32.69 -14.01
CA SER A 9 -43.00 -32.63 -13.53
C SER A 9 -43.52 -33.62 -12.50
N GLY A 10 -44.13 -33.08 -11.48
CA GLY A 10 -45.02 -33.74 -10.57
C GLY A 10 -45.66 -32.79 -9.54
N ARG A 11 -46.68 -32.06 -9.99
CA ARG A 11 -47.70 -31.48 -9.08
C ARG A 11 -48.48 -32.62 -8.44
N ILE A 12 -48.69 -32.55 -7.11
CA ILE A 12 -49.92 -33.09 -6.49
C ILE A 12 -50.30 -32.18 -5.33
N LEU A 13 -51.53 -31.69 -5.41
CA LEU A 13 -52.34 -31.03 -4.39
C LEU A 13 -52.97 -32.07 -3.46
N SER A 14 -53.05 -31.78 -2.16
CA SER A 14 -54.18 -32.07 -1.27
C SER A 14 -53.91 -31.50 0.11
N ARG A 15 -54.52 -30.50 0.53
CA ARG A 15 -55.79 -30.26 1.25
C ARG A 15 -55.83 -30.85 2.67
N ALA A 16 -55.92 -29.89 3.62
CA ALA A 16 -56.78 -29.79 4.82
C ALA A 16 -56.29 -30.48 6.12
N ASN A 17 -56.15 -29.84 7.16
CA ASN A 17 -57.02 -29.29 8.17
C ASN A 17 -56.33 -29.13 9.54
N SER A 18 -56.45 -27.97 10.08
CA SER A 18 -56.89 -27.56 11.42
C SER A 18 -56.10 -27.92 12.69
N ASN A 19 -55.86 -26.81 13.40
CA ASN A 19 -55.80 -26.65 14.84
C ASN A 19 -54.57 -27.20 15.59
N ALA A 20 -53.71 -26.29 15.98
CA ALA A 20 -53.41 -26.10 17.40
C ALA A 20 -52.40 -24.97 17.64
N SER A 21 -52.85 -24.10 18.51
CA SER A 21 -52.06 -23.41 19.55
C SER A 21 -50.86 -22.53 19.13
N SER A 22 -51.12 -21.24 19.20
CA SER A 22 -50.18 -20.15 19.25
C SER A 22 -49.05 -20.36 20.29
N ASN A 23 -47.86 -20.45 19.79
CA ASN A 23 -46.69 -20.07 20.59
C ASN A 23 -45.85 -19.16 19.70
N ARG A 24 -46.18 -17.85 19.74
CA ARG A 24 -45.35 -16.80 19.10
C ARG A 24 -44.10 -16.63 19.91
N MET A 25 -43.06 -17.39 19.57
CA MET A 25 -41.71 -17.03 19.87
C MET A 25 -41.33 -15.81 19.03
N SER A 26 -41.44 -14.63 19.63
CA SER A 26 -40.90 -13.41 19.04
C SER A 26 -39.38 -13.46 19.11
N PHE A 27 -38.78 -13.89 18.02
CA PHE A 27 -37.36 -13.65 17.84
C PHE A 27 -37.11 -12.15 17.66
N ARG A 28 -36.80 -11.46 18.77
CA ARG A 28 -36.20 -10.12 18.71
C ARG A 28 -34.80 -10.29 18.11
N LEU A 29 -34.69 -10.06 16.81
CA LEU A 29 -33.42 -9.79 16.16
C LEU A 29 -32.83 -8.55 16.84
N ARG A 30 -31.91 -8.79 17.75
CA ARG A 30 -31.08 -7.77 18.37
C ARG A 30 -30.10 -7.29 17.30
N THR A 31 -30.51 -6.34 16.47
CA THR A 31 -29.64 -5.62 15.57
C THR A 31 -28.58 -4.94 16.44
N LYS A 32 -27.37 -5.50 16.46
CA LYS A 32 -26.19 -4.79 16.96
C LYS A 32 -26.06 -3.54 16.09
N LYS A 33 -26.45 -2.39 16.65
CA LYS A 33 -26.07 -1.10 16.09
C LYS A 33 -24.55 -1.09 16.01
N HIS A 34 -24.01 -1.29 14.83
CA HIS A 34 -22.63 -0.92 14.55
C HIS A 34 -22.55 0.59 14.79
N LYS A 35 -21.98 0.97 15.93
CA LYS A 35 -21.52 2.33 16.13
C LYS A 35 -20.55 2.61 14.99
N LYS A 36 -20.97 3.43 14.02
CA LYS A 36 -20.06 4.08 13.07
C LYS A 36 -19.03 4.79 13.93
N PHE A 37 -17.83 4.26 13.95
CA PHE A 37 -16.67 4.95 14.48
C PHE A 37 -16.36 6.03 13.44
N LEU A 38 -16.98 7.19 13.62
CA LEU A 38 -16.59 8.41 12.93
C LEU A 38 -15.18 8.69 13.47
N SER A 39 -14.18 8.29 12.69
CA SER A 39 -12.83 8.79 12.78
C SER A 39 -12.90 10.27 12.45
N SER A 40 -13.21 11.09 13.45
CA SER A 40 -13.00 12.52 13.36
C SER A 40 -11.48 12.71 13.31
N HIS A 41 -10.94 12.98 12.13
CA HIS A 41 -9.64 13.58 11.97
C HIS A 41 -9.71 15.04 12.49
N GLN A 42 -9.97 15.20 13.76
CA GLN A 42 -9.60 16.42 14.45
C GLN A 42 -8.12 16.24 14.82
N ALA A 43 -7.27 16.86 14.02
CA ALA A 43 -5.92 17.18 14.44
C ALA A 43 -6.04 18.02 15.71
N LYS A 44 -6.06 17.37 16.88
CA LYS A 44 -5.82 18.04 18.13
C LYS A 44 -4.35 18.40 18.16
N PHE A 45 -4.04 19.61 17.71
CA PHE A 45 -2.84 20.29 18.15
C PHE A 45 -2.95 20.46 19.67
N VAL A 46 -2.48 19.48 20.42
CA VAL A 46 -2.24 19.66 21.83
C VAL A 46 -0.78 20.07 21.97
N THR A 47 -0.50 21.33 21.68
CA THR A 47 0.71 21.99 22.14
C THR A 47 0.54 22.27 23.65
N CYS A 48 0.49 21.24 24.44
CA CYS A 48 0.72 21.30 25.87
C CYS A 48 1.99 20.53 26.15
N ALA A 49 3.13 21.15 25.84
CA ALA A 49 4.38 20.76 26.44
C ALA A 49 4.24 20.96 27.95
N LYS A 50 3.84 19.93 28.65
CA LYS A 50 4.02 19.88 30.09
C LYS A 50 5.53 19.81 30.31
N LEU A 51 6.10 20.90 30.84
CA LEU A 51 7.51 20.93 31.20
C LEU A 51 7.85 19.64 31.97
N GLY A 52 8.80 18.87 31.44
CA GLY A 52 9.30 17.65 32.10
C GLY A 52 8.70 16.33 31.66
N GLN A 53 7.74 16.30 30.71
CA GLN A 53 7.29 15.04 30.10
C GLN A 53 7.60 14.99 28.61
N PRO A 54 8.44 14.04 28.15
CA PRO A 54 8.73 13.90 26.71
C PRO A 54 7.47 13.43 25.98
N VAL A 55 7.09 14.18 24.94
CA VAL A 55 6.06 13.77 23.99
C VAL A 55 6.77 13.18 22.77
N TRP A 56 6.53 11.89 22.50
CA TRP A 56 7.17 11.20 21.40
C TRP A 56 6.24 11.10 20.20
N THR A 57 6.77 11.37 19.01
CA THR A 57 6.05 11.19 17.74
C THR A 57 5.71 9.71 17.53
N PRO A 58 4.44 9.34 17.33
CA PRO A 58 4.09 7.99 16.99
C PRO A 58 4.74 7.53 15.68
N ARG A 59 5.16 6.27 15.63
CA ARG A 59 5.94 5.69 14.52
C ARG A 59 5.08 5.30 13.32
N ARG A 60 4.23 6.20 12.87
CA ARG A 60 3.39 6.05 11.67
C ARG A 60 3.95 6.90 10.54
N TYR A 61 3.78 6.43 9.30
CA TYR A 61 4.30 7.13 8.12
C TYR A 61 3.84 8.59 8.02
N ASP A 62 2.55 8.85 8.25
CA ASP A 62 1.97 10.20 8.22
C ASP A 62 2.67 11.13 9.23
N GLN A 63 2.87 10.64 10.44
CA GLN A 63 3.49 11.40 11.52
C GLN A 63 5.01 11.52 11.36
N LEU A 64 5.70 10.46 10.97
CA LEU A 64 7.13 10.53 10.64
C LEU A 64 7.39 11.48 9.47
N SER A 65 6.48 11.54 8.50
CA SER A 65 6.59 12.47 7.38
C SER A 65 6.32 13.92 7.81
N GLU A 66 5.35 14.15 8.70
CA GLU A 66 5.01 15.49 9.19
C GLU A 66 6.08 15.99 10.18
N GLU A 67 6.31 15.26 11.27
CA GLU A 67 7.21 15.68 12.33
C GLU A 67 8.69 15.51 11.94
N GLY A 68 9.02 14.44 11.23
CA GLY A 68 10.38 14.16 10.79
C GLY A 68 10.77 14.96 9.55
N TYR A 69 10.06 14.77 8.44
CA TYR A 69 10.50 15.32 7.15
C TYR A 69 10.08 16.78 6.95
N GLN A 70 8.84 17.14 7.28
CA GLN A 70 8.37 18.50 7.00
C GLN A 70 8.82 19.53 8.03
N LYS A 71 8.95 19.15 9.31
CA LYS A 71 9.31 20.07 10.39
C LYS A 71 10.79 20.06 10.75
N ASN A 72 11.54 19.01 10.36
CA ASN A 72 12.96 18.92 10.68
C ASN A 72 13.84 19.16 9.46
N VAL A 73 14.55 20.27 9.45
CA VAL A 73 15.42 20.69 8.32
C VAL A 73 16.56 19.71 8.05
N ILE A 74 17.10 19.06 9.09
CA ILE A 74 18.21 18.12 8.97
C ILE A 74 17.73 16.85 8.27
N VAL A 75 16.58 16.31 8.70
CA VAL A 75 15.96 15.12 8.09
C VAL A 75 15.57 15.41 6.64
N TYR A 76 14.91 16.56 6.41
CA TYR A 76 14.57 17.00 5.05
C TYR A 76 15.79 17.01 4.15
N ARG A 77 16.88 17.64 4.61
CA ARG A 77 18.13 17.74 3.84
C ARG A 77 18.74 16.39 3.58
N ALA A 78 18.81 15.52 4.59
CA ALA A 78 19.38 14.18 4.47
C ALA A 78 18.62 13.32 3.47
N VAL A 79 17.28 13.24 3.60
CA VAL A 79 16.42 12.46 2.68
C VAL A 79 16.53 12.99 1.26
N THR A 80 16.44 14.31 1.08
CA THR A 80 16.49 14.93 -0.25
C THR A 80 17.87 14.73 -0.90
N LEU A 81 18.94 14.84 -0.13
CA LEU A 81 20.31 14.64 -0.63
C LEU A 81 20.50 13.21 -1.14
N ILE A 82 20.10 12.22 -0.35
CA ILE A 82 20.22 10.80 -0.72
C ILE A 82 19.33 10.50 -1.95
N ALA A 83 18.08 10.94 -1.93
CA ALA A 83 17.14 10.67 -3.01
C ALA A 83 17.59 11.28 -4.33
N ARG A 84 18.07 12.54 -4.33
CA ARG A 84 18.58 13.22 -5.53
C ARG A 84 19.91 12.65 -6.02
N SER A 85 20.78 12.24 -5.11
CA SER A 85 22.04 11.59 -5.49
C SER A 85 21.78 10.30 -6.25
N ILE A 86 20.82 9.48 -5.81
CA ILE A 86 20.43 8.25 -6.49
C ILE A 86 19.70 8.55 -7.81
N ALA A 87 18.79 9.52 -7.80
CA ALA A 87 18.02 9.92 -8.99
C ALA A 87 18.88 10.54 -10.09
N GLY A 88 20.04 11.09 -9.74
CA GLY A 88 21.01 11.65 -10.69
C GLY A 88 21.89 10.62 -11.42
N VAL A 89 21.83 9.34 -11.02
CA VAL A 89 22.63 8.28 -11.66
C VAL A 89 21.96 7.86 -12.98
N SER A 90 22.72 7.91 -14.06
CA SER A 90 22.25 7.49 -15.38
C SER A 90 22.17 5.98 -15.51
N TRP A 91 21.12 5.50 -16.17
CA TRP A 91 20.93 4.10 -16.47
C TRP A 91 21.83 3.67 -17.65
N ILE A 92 22.54 2.56 -17.47
CA ILE A 92 23.33 1.92 -18.54
C ILE A 92 22.80 0.50 -18.70
N LEU A 93 22.49 0.11 -19.93
CA LEU A 93 21.97 -1.22 -20.25
C LEU A 93 22.99 -1.97 -21.12
N TYR A 94 23.27 -3.21 -20.74
CA TYR A 94 24.11 -4.10 -21.49
C TYR A 94 23.32 -5.29 -22.03
N GLY A 95 23.51 -5.59 -23.32
CA GLY A 95 23.04 -6.82 -23.95
C GLY A 95 24.24 -7.74 -24.21
N GLY A 96 24.48 -8.69 -23.30
CA GLY A 96 25.72 -9.47 -23.31
C GLY A 96 26.95 -8.60 -23.04
N LYS A 97 27.87 -8.48 -24.00
CA LYS A 97 29.09 -7.66 -23.89
C LYS A 97 28.96 -6.25 -24.51
N HIS A 98 27.83 -5.95 -25.14
CA HIS A 98 27.62 -4.67 -25.83
C HIS A 98 26.70 -3.76 -25.04
N GLN A 99 27.06 -2.49 -24.92
CA GLN A 99 26.20 -1.46 -24.37
C GLN A 99 25.09 -1.16 -25.38
N LEU A 100 23.86 -1.05 -24.87
CA LEU A 100 22.67 -0.73 -25.65
C LEU A 100 22.27 0.71 -25.37
N ASP A 101 22.48 1.59 -26.31
CA ASP A 101 22.15 3.01 -26.17
C ASP A 101 20.66 3.30 -26.46
N SER A 102 20.00 2.42 -27.23
CA SER A 102 18.59 2.55 -27.59
C SER A 102 17.86 1.26 -27.27
N HIS A 103 17.06 1.28 -26.20
CA HIS A 103 16.21 0.16 -25.80
C HIS A 103 14.92 0.65 -25.14
N GLY A 104 13.83 -0.10 -25.31
CA GLY A 104 12.51 0.25 -24.74
C GLY A 104 12.54 0.42 -23.21
N LEU A 105 13.35 -0.39 -22.51
CA LEU A 105 13.54 -0.29 -21.08
C LEU A 105 14.20 1.03 -20.64
N LEU A 106 15.25 1.46 -21.36
CA LEU A 106 15.92 2.75 -21.08
C LEU A 106 14.95 3.92 -21.27
N ARG A 107 14.14 3.85 -22.33
CA ARG A 107 13.11 4.86 -22.58
C ARG A 107 12.09 4.88 -21.48
N LEU A 108 11.60 3.73 -21.02
CA LEU A 108 10.65 3.61 -19.91
C LEU A 108 11.23 4.12 -18.59
N LEU A 109 12.50 3.84 -18.28
CA LEU A 109 13.16 4.31 -17.08
C LEU A 109 13.43 5.82 -17.08
N ASN A 110 13.70 6.40 -18.25
CA ASN A 110 13.94 7.83 -18.42
C ASN A 110 12.63 8.65 -18.51
N CYS A 111 11.56 8.06 -19.07
CA CYS A 111 10.24 8.65 -19.22
C CYS A 111 9.19 7.65 -18.76
N PRO A 112 9.03 7.43 -17.44
CA PRO A 112 8.15 6.40 -16.89
C PRO A 112 6.67 6.68 -17.10
N SER A 113 6.28 7.92 -17.32
CA SER A 113 4.92 8.33 -17.67
C SER A 113 4.96 9.64 -18.46
N PRO A 114 3.87 10.01 -19.16
CA PRO A 114 3.84 11.24 -19.97
C PRO A 114 4.15 12.52 -19.20
N ASN A 115 3.88 12.53 -17.88
CA ASN A 115 3.98 13.71 -17.04
C ASN A 115 5.13 13.63 -16.01
N GLN A 116 5.97 12.60 -16.07
CA GLN A 116 7.01 12.40 -15.06
C GLN A 116 8.33 11.94 -15.69
N ALA A 117 9.42 12.60 -15.33
CA ALA A 117 10.77 12.17 -15.70
C ALA A 117 11.24 11.01 -14.80
N GLY A 118 12.14 10.17 -15.29
CA GLY A 118 12.68 9.04 -14.54
C GLY A 118 13.39 9.43 -13.26
N SER A 119 14.12 10.55 -13.27
CA SER A 119 14.76 11.10 -12.05
C SER A 119 13.72 11.48 -10.98
N ALA A 120 12.60 12.09 -11.37
CA ALA A 120 11.53 12.45 -10.43
C ALA A 120 10.82 11.20 -9.88
N LEU A 121 10.64 10.15 -10.68
CA LEU A 121 10.14 8.86 -10.21
C LEU A 121 11.08 8.26 -9.16
N LEU A 122 12.38 8.21 -9.44
CA LEU A 122 13.37 7.67 -8.52
C LEU A 122 13.49 8.49 -7.24
N GLU A 123 13.49 9.83 -7.33
CA GLU A 123 13.49 10.70 -6.16
C GLU A 123 12.29 10.41 -5.25
N SER A 124 11.09 10.26 -5.83
CA SER A 124 9.87 9.92 -5.09
C SER A 124 9.96 8.53 -4.45
N LEU A 125 10.42 7.54 -5.20
CA LEU A 125 10.53 6.15 -4.74
C LEU A 125 11.52 6.01 -3.58
N VAL A 126 12.70 6.63 -3.71
CA VAL A 126 13.73 6.62 -2.67
C VAL A 126 13.28 7.42 -1.45
N SER A 127 12.61 8.56 -1.64
CA SER A 127 12.04 9.33 -0.53
C SER A 127 11.02 8.52 0.25
N HIS A 128 10.10 7.82 -0.41
CA HIS A 128 9.15 6.92 0.24
C HIS A 128 9.85 5.78 0.99
N TYR A 129 10.89 5.20 0.39
CA TYR A 129 11.68 4.16 1.02
C TYR A 129 12.37 4.64 2.31
N LEU A 130 12.96 5.83 2.30
CA LEU A 130 13.61 6.41 3.48
C LEU A 130 12.59 6.82 4.56
N LEU A 131 11.44 7.37 4.17
CA LEU A 131 10.42 7.84 5.10
C LEU A 131 9.63 6.71 5.77
N SER A 132 9.32 5.65 5.03
CA SER A 132 8.46 4.56 5.52
C SER A 132 9.18 3.23 5.72
N GLY A 133 10.40 3.08 5.20
CA GLY A 133 11.05 1.78 5.05
C GLY A 133 10.48 0.93 3.93
N ASN A 134 9.48 1.46 3.17
CA ASN A 134 8.79 0.78 2.08
C ASN A 134 8.64 1.70 0.88
N ALA A 135 8.82 1.16 -0.30
CA ALA A 135 8.47 1.86 -1.54
C ALA A 135 7.77 0.90 -2.48
N TYR A 136 6.78 1.41 -3.19
CA TYR A 136 5.96 0.64 -4.10
C TYR A 136 6.01 1.26 -5.49
N LEU A 137 6.50 0.47 -6.44
CA LEU A 137 6.51 0.83 -7.85
C LEU A 137 5.46 0.00 -8.57
N GLU A 138 4.49 0.66 -9.18
CA GLU A 138 3.49 0.02 -10.01
C GLU A 138 3.90 0.06 -11.47
N ALA A 139 3.86 -1.09 -12.13
CA ALA A 139 4.01 -1.24 -13.56
C ALA A 139 2.63 -1.34 -14.21
N VAL A 140 2.35 -0.44 -15.16
CA VAL A 140 1.11 -0.44 -15.94
C VAL A 140 1.34 -1.15 -17.26
N TYR A 141 0.49 -2.12 -17.58
CA TYR A 141 0.56 -2.92 -18.79
C TYR A 141 -0.58 -2.54 -19.74
N PRO A 142 -0.31 -2.44 -21.07
CA PRO A 142 -1.32 -2.05 -22.06
C PRO A 142 -2.42 -3.12 -22.22
N ARG A 143 -2.08 -4.38 -21.96
CA ARG A 143 -3.00 -5.52 -22.00
C ARG A 143 -2.67 -6.49 -20.87
N ARG A 144 -3.68 -7.25 -20.43
CA ARG A 144 -3.56 -8.20 -19.33
C ARG A 144 -2.46 -9.27 -19.51
N ASN A 145 -2.14 -9.61 -20.76
CA ASN A 145 -1.12 -10.60 -21.11
C ASN A 145 0.16 -9.98 -21.68
N SER A 146 0.38 -8.69 -21.51
CA SER A 146 1.63 -8.05 -21.92
C SER A 146 2.69 -8.27 -20.86
N ASP A 147 3.88 -8.70 -21.30
CA ASP A 147 5.04 -8.83 -20.41
C ASP A 147 5.85 -7.52 -20.31
N VAL A 148 5.54 -6.54 -21.13
CA VAL A 148 6.26 -5.26 -21.17
C VAL A 148 5.36 -4.15 -20.65
N PRO A 149 5.74 -3.48 -19.56
CA PRO A 149 5.00 -2.33 -19.04
C PRO A 149 5.19 -1.11 -19.95
N VAL A 150 4.19 -0.24 -19.96
CA VAL A 150 4.22 1.03 -20.71
C VAL A 150 4.41 2.24 -19.81
N GLU A 151 4.03 2.13 -18.53
CA GLU A 151 4.20 3.19 -17.53
C GLU A 151 4.65 2.63 -16.19
N LEU A 152 5.32 3.48 -15.41
CA LEU A 152 5.73 3.19 -14.04
C LEU A 152 5.29 4.32 -13.12
N HIS A 153 4.72 3.98 -11.96
CA HIS A 153 4.24 4.93 -10.97
C HIS A 153 4.73 4.58 -9.57
N ALA A 154 5.26 5.56 -8.84
CA ALA A 154 5.55 5.42 -7.42
C ALA A 154 4.27 5.63 -6.61
N LEU A 155 3.89 4.62 -5.82
CA LEU A 155 2.69 4.68 -4.98
C LEU A 155 3.05 5.07 -3.55
N ARG A 156 2.18 5.87 -2.92
CA ARG A 156 2.37 6.31 -1.53
C ARG A 156 2.22 5.14 -0.55
N PRO A 157 3.19 4.93 0.36
CA PRO A 157 3.17 3.80 1.30
C PRO A 157 2.01 3.84 2.31
N ASP A 158 1.57 5.03 2.75
CA ASP A 158 0.45 5.20 3.68
C ASP A 158 -0.90 4.72 3.13
N ARG A 159 -1.00 4.64 1.81
CA ARG A 159 -2.19 4.18 1.09
C ARG A 159 -2.13 2.71 0.70
N MET A 160 -1.01 2.05 0.98
CA MET A 160 -0.78 0.68 0.59
C MET A 160 -0.97 -0.27 1.77
N ARG A 161 -1.80 -1.29 1.59
CA ARG A 161 -1.99 -2.39 2.53
C ARG A 161 -1.64 -3.71 1.86
N ILE A 162 -0.85 -4.52 2.54
CA ILE A 162 -0.47 -5.85 2.09
C ILE A 162 -1.49 -6.84 2.65
N ILE A 163 -1.99 -7.72 1.80
CA ILE A 163 -2.80 -8.86 2.21
C ILE A 163 -1.87 -10.07 2.33
N PRO A 164 -1.66 -10.58 3.54
CA PRO A 164 -0.80 -11.73 3.79
C PRO A 164 -1.30 -12.96 3.02
N GLY A 165 -0.38 -13.64 2.39
CA GLY A 165 -0.64 -14.91 1.73
C GLY A 165 0.05 -16.06 2.46
N ARG A 166 0.09 -17.21 1.82
CA ARG A 166 0.80 -18.40 2.34
C ARG A 166 2.30 -18.26 2.12
N ARG A 167 3.11 -18.93 2.96
CA ARG A 167 4.58 -19.01 2.84
C ARG A 167 5.30 -17.65 2.90
N GLY A 168 4.77 -16.68 3.64
CA GLY A 168 5.39 -15.35 3.75
C GLY A 168 5.34 -14.49 2.49
N MET A 169 4.58 -14.92 1.46
CA MET A 169 4.38 -14.12 0.24
C MET A 169 3.04 -13.40 0.29
N PRO A 170 2.95 -12.14 -0.17
CA PRO A 170 1.68 -11.43 -0.25
C PRO A 170 0.77 -12.11 -1.29
N CYS A 171 -0.52 -12.18 -1.00
CA CYS A 171 -1.50 -12.64 -1.99
C CYS A 171 -2.11 -11.47 -2.79
N ALA A 172 -2.10 -10.28 -2.23
CA ALA A 172 -2.54 -9.07 -2.91
C ALA A 172 -1.99 -7.82 -2.21
N TYR A 173 -1.99 -6.72 -2.96
CA TYR A 173 -1.79 -5.36 -2.47
C TYR A 173 -3.11 -4.59 -2.60
N VAL A 174 -3.49 -3.82 -1.60
CA VAL A 174 -4.67 -2.96 -1.64
C VAL A 174 -4.22 -1.52 -1.56
N TYR A 175 -4.49 -0.76 -2.62
CA TYR A 175 -4.20 0.66 -2.68
C TYR A 175 -5.48 1.46 -2.49
N ARG A 176 -5.47 2.35 -1.51
CA ARG A 176 -6.63 3.14 -1.11
C ARG A 176 -6.42 4.62 -1.41
N VAL A 177 -7.35 5.20 -2.15
CA VAL A 177 -7.39 6.65 -2.41
C VAL A 177 -8.78 7.16 -2.04
N ASN A 178 -8.86 7.98 -1.02
CA ASN A 178 -10.12 8.44 -0.43
C ASN A 178 -11.00 7.23 -0.02
N GLU A 179 -12.20 7.14 -0.58
CA GLU A 179 -13.13 6.03 -0.34
C GLU A 179 -12.97 4.86 -1.34
N SER A 180 -12.15 5.05 -2.37
CA SER A 180 -11.92 4.02 -3.39
C SER A 180 -10.76 3.12 -3.00
N GLU A 181 -10.99 1.80 -3.03
CA GLU A 181 -9.98 0.77 -2.82
C GLU A 181 -9.79 -0.03 -4.11
N ARG A 182 -8.53 -0.22 -4.50
CA ARG A 182 -8.14 -1.06 -5.63
C ARG A 182 -7.28 -2.22 -5.13
N SER A 183 -7.76 -3.44 -5.34
CA SER A 183 -6.99 -4.64 -5.03
C SER A 183 -6.17 -5.07 -6.25
N ILE A 184 -4.89 -5.33 -6.03
CA ILE A 184 -3.92 -5.75 -7.03
C ILE A 184 -3.41 -7.13 -6.60
N GLY A 185 -3.85 -8.16 -7.30
CA GLY A 185 -3.50 -9.55 -6.99
C GLY A 185 -2.04 -9.88 -7.30
N VAL A 186 -1.52 -10.85 -6.56
CA VAL A 186 -0.26 -11.54 -6.87
C VAL A 186 -0.63 -12.90 -7.44
N ASP A 187 -0.02 -13.27 -8.56
CA ASP A 187 -0.22 -14.60 -9.15
C ASP A 187 0.32 -15.68 -8.19
N PRO A 188 -0.51 -16.62 -7.72
CA PRO A 188 -0.10 -17.61 -6.72
C PRO A 188 0.90 -18.65 -7.27
N VAL A 189 1.02 -18.78 -8.58
CA VAL A 189 1.90 -19.76 -9.23
C VAL A 189 3.26 -19.12 -9.55
N THR A 190 3.24 -17.97 -10.20
CA THR A 190 4.46 -17.29 -10.67
C THR A 190 5.00 -16.25 -9.68
N ASN A 191 4.23 -15.90 -8.65
CA ASN A 191 4.46 -14.78 -7.73
C ASN A 191 4.65 -13.42 -8.43
N LYS A 192 4.22 -13.32 -9.69
CA LYS A 192 4.26 -12.05 -10.44
C LYS A 192 3.16 -11.12 -9.94
N SER A 193 3.51 -9.87 -9.78
CA SER A 193 2.60 -8.76 -9.46
C SER A 193 3.00 -7.54 -10.27
N PRO A 194 2.05 -6.69 -10.67
CA PRO A 194 2.40 -5.37 -11.21
C PRO A 194 3.01 -4.43 -10.16
N ILE A 195 3.02 -4.81 -8.88
CA ILE A 195 3.66 -4.05 -7.82
C ILE A 195 5.03 -4.63 -7.49
N LEU A 196 6.07 -3.81 -7.66
CA LEU A 196 7.38 -4.07 -7.07
C LEU A 196 7.42 -3.40 -5.70
N HIS A 197 7.51 -4.20 -4.65
CA HIS A 197 7.65 -3.74 -3.27
C HIS A 197 9.12 -3.78 -2.84
N LEU A 198 9.69 -2.62 -2.65
CA LEU A 198 11.02 -2.44 -2.05
C LEU A 198 10.83 -2.20 -0.56
N LYS A 199 11.41 -3.04 0.27
CA LYS A 199 11.31 -2.91 1.74
C LYS A 199 12.69 -2.97 2.38
N ASN A 200 12.88 -2.15 3.41
CA ASN A 200 14.05 -2.21 4.28
C ASN A 200 13.91 -3.38 5.26
N PHE A 201 15.03 -3.82 5.82
CA PHE A 201 15.01 -4.86 6.85
C PHE A 201 14.20 -4.38 8.08
N HIS A 202 13.32 -5.25 8.57
CA HIS A 202 12.58 -5.05 9.81
C HIS A 202 12.68 -6.32 10.66
N PRO A 203 13.24 -6.25 11.88
CA PRO A 203 13.51 -7.45 12.70
C PRO A 203 12.25 -8.16 13.20
N LEU A 204 11.11 -7.46 13.26
CA LEU A 204 9.86 -7.96 13.84
C LEU A 204 8.69 -7.97 12.86
N ASN A 205 8.90 -7.61 11.60
CA ASN A 205 7.81 -7.52 10.62
C ASN A 205 8.26 -8.05 9.26
N ASP A 206 7.64 -9.15 8.83
CA ASP A 206 7.95 -9.78 7.53
C ASP A 206 7.32 -9.06 6.35
N TRP A 207 6.30 -8.24 6.59
CA TRP A 207 5.49 -7.60 5.53
C TRP A 207 5.94 -6.19 5.21
N TYR A 208 6.31 -5.42 6.22
CA TYR A 208 6.69 -4.02 6.09
C TYR A 208 8.12 -3.79 6.53
N GLY A 209 8.80 -2.86 5.85
CA GLY A 209 10.14 -2.43 6.20
C GLY A 209 10.15 -1.38 7.31
N MET A 210 11.29 -1.27 7.99
CA MET A 210 11.53 -0.27 9.03
C MET A 210 12.18 0.97 8.43
N SER A 211 11.63 2.14 8.73
CA SER A 211 12.22 3.42 8.31
C SER A 211 13.50 3.73 9.11
N PRO A 212 14.58 4.20 8.46
CA PRO A 212 15.72 4.77 9.20
C PRO A 212 15.32 5.98 10.05
N ILE A 213 14.31 6.74 9.66
CA ILE A 213 13.78 7.87 10.45
C ILE A 213 13.07 7.37 11.71
N GLU A 214 12.41 6.22 11.65
CA GLU A 214 11.81 5.59 12.83
C GLU A 214 12.85 5.29 13.90
N ALA A 215 14.03 4.80 13.50
CA ALA A 215 15.14 4.56 14.42
C ALA A 215 15.65 5.86 15.06
N ALA A 216 15.64 6.97 14.30
CA ALA A 216 16.09 8.28 14.72
C ALA A 216 14.98 9.13 15.40
N ALA A 217 13.75 8.64 15.50
CA ALA A 217 12.57 9.43 15.88
C ALA A 217 12.75 10.19 17.21
N ARG A 218 13.38 9.56 18.21
CA ARG A 218 13.65 10.22 19.51
C ARG A 218 14.60 11.42 19.39
N ALA A 219 15.68 11.28 18.60
CA ALA A 219 16.61 12.38 18.38
C ALA A 219 15.96 13.52 17.59
N ILE A 220 15.09 13.18 16.64
CA ILE A 220 14.32 14.15 15.86
C ILE A 220 13.34 14.91 16.77
N ASP A 221 12.61 14.22 17.63
CA ASP A 221 11.68 14.83 18.59
C ASP A 221 12.42 15.77 19.55
N GLN A 222 13.58 15.35 20.07
CA GLN A 222 14.42 16.21 20.91
C GLN A 222 14.88 17.47 20.17
N HIS A 223 15.34 17.31 18.93
CA HIS A 223 15.76 18.44 18.10
C HIS A 223 14.60 19.39 17.83
N ASN A 224 13.41 18.87 17.50
CA ASN A 224 12.23 19.70 17.25
C ASN A 224 11.70 20.39 18.51
N ALA A 225 11.99 19.87 19.71
CA ALA A 225 11.58 20.48 20.97
C ALA A 225 12.50 21.62 21.43
N VAL A 226 13.73 21.70 20.92
CA VAL A 226 14.74 22.70 21.29
C VAL A 226 14.84 23.84 20.25
N GLY A 227 14.50 23.58 19.00
CA GLY A 227 14.52 24.54 17.87
C GLY A 227 13.19 25.20 17.67
#